data_cee49b0858f815c1fbfc9b9699f15988
#
_entry.id   cee49b0858f815c1fbfc9b9699f15988
#
_cell.length_a   1.000
_cell.length_b   1.000
_cell.length_c   1.000
_cell.angle_alpha   90.00
_cell.angle_beta   90.00
_cell.angle_gamma   90.00
#
_symmetry.space_group_name_H-M   'P 1'
#
loop_
_entity.id
_entity.type
_entity.pdbx_description
1 polymer ?
#
loop_
_entity_poly.entity_id
_entity_poly.type
_entity_poly.pdbx_seq_one_letter_code
_entity_poly.pdbx_strand_id
1 'polypeptide(L)'
;MSKQDVSQTAVSGSSPNRTRTLIYSAAFAAIYIVAMVAIVMATSAISPVVYLGAPLIVGAVLGVVYMLAVLRSKSIMPVVIMGAGFLLTTGMSNPYTFACEAIVTVVACVILAVGKFKSKAVLGCSYAVFNLNMAMPFLLLLIAHDSFIAMMSQAYGAAAADAMSAVTPDWIWWLILALAIVGGILGALIGIRLTKKHFDKAGIA
;
A
#
# COMPACT_ATOMS: atom_id res chain seq x y z
N MET A 1 -6.24 20.28 60.89
CA MET A 1 -7.07 19.40 60.03
C MET A 1 -6.55 19.57 58.61
N SER A 2 -5.73 18.61 58.21
CA SER A 2 -5.03 18.59 56.91
C SER A 2 -5.94 18.01 55.84
N LYS A 3 -6.21 18.75 54.78
CA LYS A 3 -6.82 18.22 53.55
C LYS A 3 -5.74 17.52 52.74
N GLN A 4 -5.81 16.20 52.65
CA GLN A 4 -5.01 15.41 51.76
C GLN A 4 -5.48 15.67 50.35
N ASP A 5 -4.62 16.30 49.55
CA ASP A 5 -4.72 16.35 48.10
C ASP A 5 -4.43 14.95 47.53
N VAL A 6 -5.49 14.28 47.15
CA VAL A 6 -5.39 13.06 46.33
C VAL A 6 -5.04 13.50 44.93
N SER A 7 -3.75 13.40 44.58
CA SER A 7 -3.24 13.50 43.24
C SER A 7 -3.87 12.41 42.38
N GLN A 8 -4.94 12.71 41.68
CA GLN A 8 -5.46 11.86 40.61
C GLN A 8 -4.45 11.92 39.45
N THR A 9 -3.67 10.89 39.35
CA THR A 9 -2.91 10.56 38.13
C THR A 9 -3.90 10.46 36.97
N ALA A 10 -4.00 11.53 36.19
CA ALA A 10 -4.77 11.54 34.96
C ALA A 10 -4.14 10.54 33.99
N VAL A 11 -4.68 9.33 33.96
CA VAL A 11 -4.51 8.42 32.85
C VAL A 11 -5.02 9.16 31.62
N SER A 12 -4.10 9.56 30.71
CA SER A 12 -4.42 10.26 29.47
C SER A 12 -5.29 9.37 28.62
N GLY A 13 -6.60 9.44 28.81
CA GLY A 13 -7.59 8.77 28.00
C GLY A 13 -7.50 9.34 26.57
N SER A 14 -7.02 8.54 25.63
CA SER A 14 -7.13 8.84 24.22
C SER A 14 -8.59 9.15 23.92
N SER A 15 -8.87 10.35 23.33
CA SER A 15 -10.24 10.78 23.04
C SER A 15 -10.97 9.67 22.25
N PRO A 16 -12.26 9.39 22.55
CA PRO A 16 -13.04 8.31 21.89
C PRO A 16 -12.95 8.32 20.37
N ASN A 17 -12.75 9.49 19.77
CA ASN A 17 -12.57 9.67 18.33
C ASN A 17 -11.23 9.13 17.81
N ARG A 18 -10.12 9.26 18.56
CA ARG A 18 -8.81 8.74 18.15
C ARG A 18 -8.77 7.22 18.15
N THR A 19 -9.26 6.59 19.19
CA THR A 19 -9.33 5.13 19.31
C THR A 19 -10.18 4.53 18.19
N ARG A 20 -11.34 5.12 17.90
CA ARG A 20 -12.23 4.70 16.81
C ARG A 20 -11.55 4.82 15.44
N THR A 21 -10.87 5.93 15.18
CA THR A 21 -10.10 6.13 13.94
C THR A 21 -9.00 5.07 13.78
N LEU A 22 -8.27 4.77 14.85
CA LEU A 22 -7.21 3.75 14.84
C LEU A 22 -7.76 2.37 14.54
N ILE A 23 -8.86 1.98 15.18
CA ILE A 23 -9.51 0.66 14.96
C ILE A 23 -9.96 0.52 13.49
N TYR A 24 -10.63 1.53 12.92
CA TYR A 24 -11.01 1.49 11.51
C TYR A 24 -9.80 1.45 10.59
N SER A 25 -8.78 2.25 10.87
CA SER A 25 -7.55 2.28 10.07
C SER A 25 -6.85 0.92 10.06
N ALA A 26 -6.72 0.29 11.22
CA ALA A 26 -6.12 -1.04 11.35
C ALA A 26 -6.95 -2.11 10.63
N ALA A 27 -8.28 -2.09 10.76
CA ALA A 27 -9.16 -3.06 10.10
C ALA A 27 -9.06 -2.97 8.57
N PHE A 28 -9.14 -1.76 8.00
CA PHE A 28 -9.00 -1.57 6.54
C PHE A 28 -7.59 -1.91 6.05
N ALA A 29 -6.55 -1.57 6.82
CA ALA A 29 -5.18 -1.93 6.49
C ALA A 29 -4.97 -3.45 6.50
N ALA A 30 -5.52 -4.16 7.47
CA ALA A 30 -5.49 -5.62 7.50
C ALA A 30 -6.18 -6.22 6.28
N ILE A 31 -7.37 -5.74 5.91
CA ILE A 31 -8.08 -6.19 4.70
C ILE A 31 -7.23 -5.92 3.45
N TYR A 32 -6.63 -4.73 3.35
CA TYR A 32 -5.77 -4.37 2.22
C TYR A 32 -4.57 -5.32 2.10
N ILE A 33 -3.82 -5.51 3.18
CA ILE A 33 -2.62 -6.36 3.18
C ILE A 33 -2.95 -7.83 2.91
N VAL A 34 -3.98 -8.37 3.55
CA VAL A 34 -4.41 -9.76 3.31
C VAL A 34 -4.83 -9.96 1.86
N ALA A 35 -5.64 -9.05 1.30
CA ALA A 35 -6.07 -9.15 -0.08
C ALA A 35 -4.89 -8.96 -1.06
N MET A 36 -3.96 -8.04 -0.78
CA MET A 36 -2.73 -7.86 -1.55
C MET A 36 -1.91 -9.16 -1.57
N VAL A 37 -1.61 -9.74 -0.42
CA VAL A 37 -0.85 -10.99 -0.32
C VAL A 37 -1.57 -12.12 -1.06
N ALA A 38 -2.88 -12.24 -0.92
CA ALA A 38 -3.66 -13.26 -1.62
C ALA A 38 -3.58 -13.11 -3.14
N ILE A 39 -3.67 -11.88 -3.68
CA ILE A 39 -3.54 -11.62 -5.12
C ILE A 39 -2.11 -11.94 -5.59
N VAL A 40 -1.09 -11.51 -4.86
CA VAL A 40 0.32 -11.78 -5.19
C VAL A 40 0.59 -13.28 -5.21
N MET A 41 0.14 -14.02 -4.19
CA MET A 41 0.28 -15.48 -4.13
C MET A 41 -0.47 -16.18 -5.27
N ALA A 42 -1.68 -15.75 -5.59
CA ALA A 42 -2.45 -16.30 -6.70
C ALA A 42 -1.75 -16.04 -8.05
N THR A 43 -1.24 -14.82 -8.28
CA THR A 43 -0.54 -14.49 -9.53
C THR A 43 0.78 -15.25 -9.67
N SER A 44 1.54 -15.42 -8.60
CA SER A 44 2.79 -16.18 -8.60
C SER A 44 2.56 -17.68 -8.85
N ALA A 45 1.45 -18.24 -8.37
CA ALA A 45 1.08 -19.63 -8.59
C ALA A 45 0.67 -19.93 -10.05
N ILE A 46 0.22 -18.92 -10.81
CA ILE A 46 -0.19 -19.10 -12.21
C ILE A 46 1.03 -19.12 -13.12
N SER A 47 1.86 -18.11 -13.11
CA SER A 47 3.12 -18.04 -13.87
C SER A 47 3.95 -16.81 -13.50
N PRO A 48 5.29 -16.83 -13.80
CA PRO A 48 6.15 -15.66 -13.64
C PRO A 48 5.64 -14.40 -14.37
N VAL A 49 5.11 -14.57 -15.58
CA VAL A 49 4.57 -13.44 -16.37
C VAL A 49 3.37 -12.80 -15.68
N VAL A 50 2.45 -13.61 -15.14
CA VAL A 50 1.27 -13.11 -14.40
C VAL A 50 1.70 -12.46 -13.10
N TYR A 51 2.72 -12.99 -12.43
CA TYR A 51 3.29 -12.38 -11.23
C TYR A 51 3.88 -10.98 -11.50
N LEU A 52 4.57 -10.77 -12.63
CA LEU A 52 5.06 -9.45 -13.04
C LEU A 52 3.91 -8.44 -13.27
N GLY A 53 2.70 -8.94 -13.57
CA GLY A 53 1.47 -8.15 -13.69
C GLY A 53 0.75 -7.85 -12.36
N ALA A 54 1.19 -8.42 -11.24
CA ALA A 54 0.56 -8.22 -9.94
C ALA A 54 0.37 -6.74 -9.55
N PRO A 55 1.32 -5.81 -9.82
CA PRO A 55 1.13 -4.39 -9.54
C PRO A 55 -0.09 -3.76 -10.21
N LEU A 56 -0.41 -4.19 -11.42
CA LEU A 56 -1.62 -3.74 -12.13
C LEU A 56 -2.88 -4.28 -11.45
N ILE A 57 -2.91 -5.56 -11.16
CA ILE A 57 -4.09 -6.25 -10.60
C ILE A 57 -4.40 -5.73 -9.20
N VAL A 58 -3.40 -5.71 -8.33
CA VAL A 58 -3.53 -5.18 -6.96
C VAL A 58 -3.97 -3.72 -7.00
N GLY A 59 -3.32 -2.92 -7.85
CA GLY A 59 -3.67 -1.51 -8.03
C GLY A 59 -5.13 -1.33 -8.44
N ALA A 60 -5.61 -2.04 -9.44
CA ALA A 60 -6.98 -1.91 -9.94
C ALA A 60 -8.02 -2.35 -8.90
N VAL A 61 -7.75 -3.44 -8.16
CA VAL A 61 -8.72 -4.05 -7.23
C VAL A 61 -8.77 -3.32 -5.88
N LEU A 62 -7.62 -2.98 -5.30
CA LEU A 62 -7.56 -2.50 -3.92
C LEU A 62 -7.79 -0.99 -3.75
N GLY A 63 -7.95 -0.24 -4.85
CA GLY A 63 -8.30 1.18 -4.79
C GLY A 63 -9.56 1.48 -3.99
N VAL A 64 -10.55 0.61 -4.06
CA VAL A 64 -11.80 0.75 -3.29
C VAL A 64 -11.55 0.67 -1.79
N VAL A 65 -10.73 -0.30 -1.35
CA VAL A 65 -10.38 -0.48 0.07
C VAL A 65 -9.62 0.73 0.59
N TYR A 66 -8.64 1.21 -0.17
CA TYR A 66 -7.88 2.41 0.17
C TYR A 66 -8.78 3.64 0.31
N MET A 67 -9.65 3.88 -0.69
CA MET A 67 -10.58 5.03 -0.67
C MET A 67 -11.52 4.98 0.54
N LEU A 68 -12.12 3.80 0.82
CA LEU A 68 -13.00 3.63 1.97
C LEU A 68 -12.26 3.88 3.29
N ALA A 69 -11.02 3.38 3.42
CA ALA A 69 -10.21 3.58 4.61
C ALA A 69 -9.97 5.07 4.89
N VAL A 70 -9.53 5.81 3.87
CA VAL A 70 -9.24 7.26 4.00
C VAL A 70 -10.51 8.07 4.24
N LEU A 71 -11.60 7.78 3.51
CA LEU A 71 -12.88 8.48 3.67
C LEU A 71 -13.51 8.28 5.06
N ARG A 72 -13.41 7.07 5.59
CA ARG A 72 -13.96 6.74 6.91
C ARG A 72 -13.16 7.35 8.05
N SER A 73 -11.83 7.34 7.92
CA SER A 73 -10.95 7.84 8.98
C SER A 73 -10.74 9.36 8.92
N LYS A 74 -10.83 9.97 7.72
CA LYS A 74 -10.42 11.36 7.44
C LYS A 74 -9.01 11.66 8.00
N SER A 75 -8.10 10.69 7.87
CA SER A 75 -6.76 10.69 8.46
C SER A 75 -5.79 9.99 7.52
N ILE A 76 -4.51 10.30 7.64
CA ILE A 76 -3.41 9.58 6.97
C ILE A 76 -3.14 8.21 7.63
N MET A 77 -3.70 7.94 8.79
CA MET A 77 -3.40 6.76 9.60
C MET A 77 -3.58 5.43 8.85
N PRO A 78 -4.66 5.20 8.05
CA PRO A 78 -4.78 3.98 7.26
C PRO A 78 -3.62 3.79 6.29
N VAL A 79 -3.17 4.87 5.65
CA VAL A 79 -2.08 4.83 4.66
C VAL A 79 -0.75 4.50 5.34
N VAL A 80 -0.50 5.09 6.51
CA VAL A 80 0.68 4.78 7.33
C VAL A 80 0.70 3.30 7.73
N ILE A 81 -0.44 2.76 8.20
CA ILE A 81 -0.51 1.35 8.62
C ILE A 81 -0.39 0.41 7.41
N MET A 82 -1.03 0.74 6.27
CA MET A 82 -0.87 -0.03 5.02
C MET A 82 0.59 0.01 4.53
N GLY A 83 1.24 1.18 4.56
CA GLY A 83 2.65 1.33 4.21
C GLY A 83 3.56 0.53 5.15
N ALA A 84 3.32 0.56 6.45
CA ALA A 84 4.03 -0.31 7.40
C ALA A 84 3.83 -1.80 7.07
N GLY A 85 2.64 -2.19 6.60
CA GLY A 85 2.38 -3.53 6.10
C GLY A 85 3.25 -3.90 4.90
N PHE A 86 3.44 -2.99 3.92
CA PHE A 86 4.38 -3.18 2.82
C PHE A 86 5.81 -3.35 3.32
N LEU A 87 6.29 -2.46 4.19
CA LEU A 87 7.64 -2.54 4.76
C LEU A 87 7.88 -3.89 5.46
N LEU A 88 6.88 -4.44 6.14
CA LEU A 88 6.99 -5.73 6.83
C LEU A 88 6.87 -6.93 5.90
N THR A 89 6.15 -6.84 4.79
CA THR A 89 5.91 -7.97 3.87
C THR A 89 6.95 -8.05 2.76
N THR A 90 7.29 -6.92 2.14
CA THR A 90 8.17 -6.84 0.97
C THR A 90 9.42 -6.01 1.22
N GLY A 91 9.32 -4.95 2.02
CA GLY A 91 10.44 -4.03 2.28
C GLY A 91 11.61 -4.68 3.00
N MET A 92 11.35 -5.66 3.88
CA MET A 92 12.41 -6.37 4.59
C MET A 92 13.26 -7.27 3.69
N SER A 93 12.90 -7.48 2.43
CA SER A 93 13.66 -8.30 1.48
C SER A 93 15.03 -7.69 1.16
N ASN A 94 15.13 -6.38 1.09
CA ASN A 94 16.38 -5.65 0.86
C ASN A 94 16.27 -4.16 1.24
N PRO A 95 17.38 -3.49 1.58
CA PRO A 95 17.37 -2.10 2.05
C PRO A 95 16.90 -1.09 1.00
N TYR A 96 17.09 -1.35 -0.29
CA TYR A 96 16.64 -0.46 -1.37
C TYR A 96 15.12 -0.45 -1.47
N THR A 97 14.51 -1.64 -1.48
CA THR A 97 13.04 -1.78 -1.46
C THR A 97 12.45 -1.10 -0.23
N PHE A 98 13.02 -1.35 0.96
CA PHE A 98 12.58 -0.72 2.20
C PHE A 98 12.59 0.81 2.12
N ALA A 99 13.69 1.40 1.65
CA ALA A 99 13.83 2.85 1.54
C ALA A 99 12.82 3.43 0.53
N CYS A 100 12.67 2.80 -0.64
CA CYS A 100 11.74 3.26 -1.67
C CYS A 100 10.28 3.15 -1.23
N GLU A 101 9.88 2.05 -0.59
CA GLU A 101 8.52 1.87 -0.06
C GLU A 101 8.19 2.90 1.04
N ALA A 102 9.15 3.19 1.92
CA ALA A 102 9.00 4.23 2.93
C ALA A 102 8.79 5.61 2.28
N ILE A 103 9.61 5.97 1.28
CA ILE A 103 9.50 7.24 0.56
C ILE A 103 8.13 7.33 -0.15
N VAL A 104 7.74 6.32 -0.90
CA VAL A 104 6.46 6.27 -1.62
C VAL A 104 5.29 6.43 -0.66
N THR A 105 5.31 5.74 0.47
CA THR A 105 4.28 5.85 1.51
C THR A 105 4.22 7.26 2.10
N VAL A 106 5.36 7.86 2.41
CA VAL A 106 5.44 9.24 2.92
C VAL A 106 4.87 10.22 1.89
N VAL A 107 5.24 10.10 0.61
CA VAL A 107 4.71 10.97 -0.47
C VAL A 107 3.19 10.83 -0.58
N ALA A 108 2.65 9.62 -0.54
CA ALA A 108 1.20 9.40 -0.54
C ALA A 108 0.51 10.07 0.67
N CYS A 109 1.09 9.99 1.86
CA CYS A 109 0.61 10.67 3.05
C CYS A 109 0.67 12.20 2.93
N VAL A 110 1.76 12.75 2.36
CA VAL A 110 1.92 14.20 2.13
C VAL A 110 0.85 14.72 1.17
N ILE A 111 0.57 13.99 0.08
CA ILE A 111 -0.50 14.37 -0.87
C ILE A 111 -1.85 14.50 -0.13
N LEU A 112 -2.20 13.56 0.74
CA LEU A 112 -3.43 13.62 1.53
C LEU A 112 -3.42 14.78 2.53
N ALA A 113 -2.32 14.98 3.23
CA ALA A 113 -2.19 16.03 4.24
C ALA A 113 -2.28 17.43 3.62
N VAL A 114 -1.53 17.68 2.55
CA VAL A 114 -1.55 18.97 1.82
C VAL A 114 -2.91 19.21 1.17
N GLY A 115 -3.49 18.20 0.55
CA GLY A 115 -4.81 18.28 -0.08
C GLY A 115 -5.98 18.27 0.92
N LYS A 116 -5.72 18.15 2.23
CA LYS A 116 -6.70 18.21 3.33
C LYS A 116 -7.91 17.29 3.11
N PHE A 117 -7.73 16.18 2.39
CA PHE A 117 -8.80 15.21 2.06
C PHE A 117 -10.00 15.83 1.32
N LYS A 118 -9.83 16.97 0.61
CA LYS A 118 -10.96 17.77 0.12
C LYS A 118 -11.46 17.41 -1.26
N SER A 119 -10.70 16.65 -2.04
CA SER A 119 -11.11 16.32 -3.41
C SER A 119 -10.85 14.86 -3.77
N LYS A 120 -11.69 14.35 -4.68
CA LYS A 120 -11.53 13.01 -5.28
C LYS A 120 -10.17 12.86 -5.98
N ALA A 121 -9.71 13.94 -6.62
CA ALA A 121 -8.41 13.97 -7.30
C ALA A 121 -7.26 13.77 -6.30
N VAL A 122 -7.27 14.44 -5.15
CA VAL A 122 -6.25 14.27 -4.10
C VAL A 122 -6.20 12.82 -3.62
N LEU A 123 -7.35 12.22 -3.34
CA LEU A 123 -7.42 10.82 -2.91
C LEU A 123 -6.94 9.88 -4.03
N GLY A 124 -7.34 10.14 -5.27
CA GLY A 124 -6.92 9.38 -6.44
C GLY A 124 -5.42 9.46 -6.68
N CYS A 125 -4.83 10.66 -6.65
CA CYS A 125 -3.39 10.86 -6.79
C CYS A 125 -2.62 10.18 -5.66
N SER A 126 -3.08 10.32 -4.41
CA SER A 126 -2.45 9.64 -3.27
C SER A 126 -2.45 8.13 -3.44
N TYR A 127 -3.57 7.55 -3.90
CA TYR A 127 -3.64 6.11 -4.16
C TYR A 127 -2.74 5.68 -5.32
N ALA A 128 -2.75 6.42 -6.44
CA ALA A 128 -1.89 6.11 -7.58
C ALA A 128 -0.41 6.10 -7.19
N VAL A 129 0.01 7.06 -6.38
CA VAL A 129 1.37 7.07 -5.80
C VAL A 129 1.57 5.90 -4.84
N PHE A 130 0.62 5.66 -3.92
CA PHE A 130 0.72 4.56 -2.97
C PHE A 130 0.88 3.19 -3.65
N ASN A 131 0.21 2.97 -4.78
CA ASN A 131 0.32 1.72 -5.52
C ASN A 131 1.72 1.46 -6.12
N LEU A 132 2.59 2.48 -6.22
CA LEU A 132 3.98 2.29 -6.63
C LEU A 132 4.75 1.37 -5.66
N ASN A 133 4.32 1.24 -4.40
CA ASN A 133 4.88 0.26 -3.48
C ASN A 133 4.90 -1.16 -4.08
N MET A 134 3.93 -1.50 -4.92
CA MET A 134 3.88 -2.79 -5.61
C MET A 134 5.00 -3.01 -6.65
N ALA A 135 5.63 -1.94 -7.15
CA ALA A 135 6.74 -2.05 -8.08
C ALA A 135 8.11 -2.10 -7.35
N MET A 136 8.19 -1.64 -6.10
CA MET A 136 9.47 -1.50 -5.39
C MET A 136 10.19 -2.83 -5.14
N PRO A 137 9.54 -3.96 -4.82
CA PRO A 137 10.23 -5.25 -4.69
C PRO A 137 10.95 -5.68 -5.97
N PHE A 138 10.45 -5.27 -7.13
CA PHE A 138 11.05 -5.56 -8.44
C PHE A 138 12.20 -4.61 -8.81
N LEU A 139 12.51 -3.61 -7.99
CA LEU A 139 13.63 -2.68 -8.24
C LEU A 139 14.96 -3.42 -8.36
N LEU A 140 15.12 -4.54 -7.68
CA LEU A 140 16.30 -5.39 -7.81
C LEU A 140 16.52 -5.92 -9.24
N LEU A 141 15.47 -6.07 -10.05
CA LEU A 141 15.63 -6.43 -11.46
C LEU A 141 16.38 -5.37 -12.26
N LEU A 142 16.33 -4.10 -11.83
CA LEU A 142 17.07 -3.02 -12.47
C LEU A 142 18.50 -2.88 -11.93
N ILE A 143 18.69 -2.99 -10.61
CA ILE A 143 19.95 -2.63 -9.96
C ILE A 143 20.84 -3.85 -9.62
N ALA A 144 20.26 -5.03 -9.49
CA ALA A 144 20.94 -6.25 -9.07
C ALA A 144 20.16 -7.50 -9.52
N HIS A 145 20.01 -7.69 -10.84
CA HIS A 145 19.22 -8.78 -11.44
C HIS A 145 19.58 -10.16 -10.87
N ASP A 146 20.87 -10.48 -10.80
CA ASP A 146 21.34 -11.79 -10.30
C ASP A 146 20.95 -12.00 -8.83
N SER A 147 20.95 -10.94 -8.02
CA SER A 147 20.52 -11.01 -6.62
C SER A 147 19.03 -11.27 -6.52
N PHE A 148 18.21 -10.68 -7.41
CA PHE A 148 16.78 -10.97 -7.48
C PHE A 148 16.52 -12.43 -7.85
N ILE A 149 17.20 -12.94 -8.86
CA ILE A 149 17.06 -14.36 -9.31
C ILE A 149 17.52 -15.32 -8.19
N ALA A 150 18.63 -15.01 -7.49
CA ALA A 150 19.09 -15.80 -6.36
C ALA A 150 18.05 -15.84 -5.22
N MET A 151 17.42 -14.69 -4.90
CA MET A 151 16.34 -14.60 -3.92
C MET A 151 15.12 -15.43 -4.35
N MET A 152 14.73 -15.37 -5.63
CA MET A 152 13.65 -16.18 -6.18
C MET A 152 13.96 -17.69 -6.09
N SER A 153 15.20 -18.09 -6.37
CA SER A 153 15.64 -19.47 -6.23
C SER A 153 15.53 -19.99 -4.80
N GLN A 154 15.86 -19.16 -3.81
CA GLN A 154 15.74 -19.51 -2.40
C GLN A 154 14.27 -19.61 -1.94
N ALA A 155 13.41 -18.72 -2.43
CA ALA A 155 12.02 -18.67 -2.00
C ALA A 155 11.11 -19.68 -2.71
N TYR A 156 11.34 -19.93 -4.02
CA TYR A 156 10.43 -20.68 -4.89
C TYR A 156 11.12 -21.85 -5.62
N GLY A 157 12.44 -22.03 -5.44
CA GLY A 157 13.23 -23.07 -6.06
C GLY A 157 13.84 -22.70 -7.43
N ALA A 158 14.83 -23.49 -7.87
CA ALA A 158 15.61 -23.19 -9.08
C ALA A 158 14.76 -23.10 -10.35
N ALA A 159 13.80 -24.00 -10.53
CA ALA A 159 12.93 -24.00 -11.72
C ALA A 159 12.10 -22.69 -11.84
N ALA A 160 11.64 -22.12 -10.71
CA ALA A 160 10.94 -20.85 -10.71
C ALA A 160 11.88 -19.67 -11.03
N ALA A 161 13.11 -19.72 -10.53
CA ALA A 161 14.13 -18.72 -10.81
C ALA A 161 14.53 -18.73 -12.29
N ASP A 162 14.74 -19.90 -12.90
CA ASP A 162 15.04 -20.05 -14.32
C ASP A 162 13.90 -19.52 -15.20
N ALA A 163 12.66 -19.87 -14.86
CA ALA A 163 11.48 -19.36 -15.56
C ALA A 163 11.33 -17.84 -15.41
N MET A 164 11.67 -17.28 -14.26
CA MET A 164 11.67 -15.83 -14.03
C MET A 164 12.76 -15.15 -14.85
N SER A 165 13.99 -15.65 -14.82
CA SER A 165 15.12 -15.10 -15.58
C SER A 165 14.83 -15.06 -17.09
N ALA A 166 14.16 -16.08 -17.63
CA ALA A 166 13.78 -16.13 -19.04
C ALA A 166 12.80 -15.02 -19.48
N VAL A 167 12.04 -14.43 -18.55
CA VAL A 167 11.01 -13.42 -18.84
C VAL A 167 11.34 -12.03 -18.29
N THR A 168 12.54 -11.83 -17.73
CA THR A 168 12.96 -10.57 -17.12
C THR A 168 14.18 -9.94 -17.83
N PRO A 169 14.00 -9.39 -19.04
CA PRO A 169 15.04 -8.57 -19.68
C PRO A 169 15.30 -7.28 -18.90
N ASP A 170 16.45 -6.61 -19.13
CA ASP A 170 16.92 -5.43 -18.38
C ASP A 170 15.92 -4.27 -18.31
N TRP A 171 15.03 -4.16 -19.29
CA TRP A 171 14.01 -3.10 -19.32
C TRP A 171 12.72 -3.45 -18.55
N ILE A 172 12.56 -4.67 -18.06
CA ILE A 172 11.30 -5.19 -17.49
C ILE A 172 10.81 -4.37 -16.31
N TRP A 173 11.70 -3.81 -15.51
CA TRP A 173 11.34 -2.99 -14.36
C TRP A 173 10.52 -1.77 -14.76
N TRP A 174 10.84 -1.13 -15.89
CA TRP A 174 10.10 0.02 -16.39
C TRP A 174 8.67 -0.35 -16.80
N LEU A 175 8.48 -1.55 -17.35
CA LEU A 175 7.14 -2.06 -17.62
C LEU A 175 6.36 -2.30 -16.33
N ILE A 176 6.98 -2.91 -15.31
CA ILE A 176 6.35 -3.15 -14.02
C ILE A 176 5.96 -1.83 -13.36
N LEU A 177 6.81 -0.82 -13.42
CA LEU A 177 6.51 0.52 -12.93
C LEU A 177 5.31 1.13 -13.66
N ALA A 178 5.27 1.02 -14.99
CA ALA A 178 4.13 1.48 -15.79
C ALA A 178 2.84 0.74 -15.42
N LEU A 179 2.89 -0.58 -15.22
CA LEU A 179 1.75 -1.38 -14.77
C LEU A 179 1.27 -0.96 -13.37
N ALA A 180 2.18 -0.63 -12.46
CA ALA A 180 1.81 -0.10 -11.15
C ALA A 180 1.11 1.27 -11.24
N ILE A 181 1.60 2.17 -12.10
CA ILE A 181 0.97 3.47 -12.35
C ILE A 181 -0.44 3.28 -12.93
N VAL A 182 -0.57 2.49 -13.99
CA VAL A 182 -1.86 2.19 -14.63
C VAL A 182 -2.82 1.54 -13.65
N GLY A 183 -2.37 0.54 -12.88
CA GLY A 183 -3.17 -0.11 -11.84
C GLY A 183 -3.65 0.86 -10.78
N GLY A 184 -2.77 1.73 -10.30
CA GLY A 184 -3.11 2.79 -9.33
C GLY A 184 -4.16 3.76 -9.88
N ILE A 185 -4.02 4.21 -11.13
CA ILE A 185 -5.00 5.08 -11.79
C ILE A 185 -6.35 4.36 -11.96
N LEU A 186 -6.35 3.13 -12.46
CA LEU A 186 -7.57 2.35 -12.62
C LEU A 186 -8.27 2.13 -11.28
N GLY A 187 -7.53 1.73 -10.25
CA GLY A 187 -8.09 1.54 -8.92
C GLY A 187 -8.59 2.84 -8.29
N ALA A 188 -7.92 3.97 -8.54
CA ALA A 188 -8.42 5.28 -8.15
C ALA A 188 -9.78 5.59 -8.80
N LEU A 189 -9.89 5.40 -10.12
CA LEU A 189 -11.12 5.65 -10.86
C LEU A 189 -12.27 4.72 -10.43
N ILE A 190 -11.98 3.42 -10.27
CA ILE A 190 -12.94 2.43 -9.78
C ILE A 190 -13.35 2.77 -8.34
N GLY A 191 -12.36 3.06 -7.48
CA GLY A 191 -12.58 3.42 -6.09
C GLY A 191 -13.47 4.66 -5.94
N ILE A 192 -13.19 5.72 -6.70
CA ILE A 192 -14.01 6.94 -6.71
C ILE A 192 -15.45 6.64 -7.15
N ARG A 193 -15.64 5.84 -8.20
CA ARG A 193 -16.98 5.49 -8.70
C ARG A 193 -17.78 4.68 -7.68
N LEU A 194 -17.18 3.62 -7.14
CA LEU A 194 -17.85 2.73 -6.19
C LEU A 194 -18.10 3.37 -4.83
N THR A 195 -17.26 4.31 -4.44
CA THR A 195 -17.43 5.03 -3.16
C THR A 195 -18.15 6.36 -3.29
N LYS A 196 -18.75 6.68 -4.45
CA LYS A 196 -19.43 7.97 -4.71
C LYS A 196 -20.39 8.37 -3.59
N LYS A 197 -21.27 7.47 -3.14
CA LYS A 197 -22.20 7.71 -2.02
C LYS A 197 -21.49 8.08 -0.71
N HIS A 198 -20.28 7.58 -0.49
CA HIS A 198 -19.47 7.89 0.68
C HIS A 198 -18.80 9.26 0.55
N PHE A 199 -18.37 9.65 -0.66
CA PHE A 199 -17.85 10.99 -0.96
C PHE A 199 -18.93 12.04 -0.71
N ASP A 200 -20.15 11.82 -1.23
CA ASP A 200 -21.28 12.73 -1.07
C ASP A 200 -21.62 12.94 0.43
N LYS A 201 -21.65 11.86 1.21
CA LYS A 201 -21.84 11.95 2.67
C LYS A 201 -20.70 12.63 3.43
N ALA A 202 -19.50 12.60 2.88
CA ALA A 202 -18.32 13.25 3.47
C ALA A 202 -18.16 14.72 3.06
N GLY A 203 -18.99 15.22 2.14
CA GLY A 203 -18.91 16.58 1.60
C GLY A 203 -17.67 16.81 0.74
N ILE A 204 -17.18 15.80 0.04
CA ILE A 204 -15.97 15.84 -0.79
C ILE A 204 -16.42 15.90 -2.27
N ALA A 205 -16.09 17.02 -2.93
CA ALA A 205 -16.44 17.28 -4.32
C ALA A 205 -15.41 16.67 -5.32
#